data_9fed2e240cf3c2e0c02250a15829cedf
#
_entry.id   9fed2e240cf3c2e0c02250a15829cedf
#
_cell.length_a   1.000
_cell.length_b   1.000
_cell.length_c   1.000
_cell.angle_alpha   90.00
_cell.angle_beta   90.00
_cell.angle_gamma   90.00
#
_symmetry.space_group_name_H-M   'P 1'
#
loop_
_entity.id
_entity.type
_entity.pdbx_description
1 polymer ?
#
loop_
_entity_poly.entity_id
_entity_poly.type
_entity_poly.pdbx_seq_one_letter_code
_entity_poly.pdbx_strand_id
1 'polypeptide(L)'
;MPVIDFPRKDWALRPYQKELWDYLCAGGRHAECVWHRRAGKDEVALYHTACEMLETPANYWHMLPKGNQVRKAIWEAVNPRTGKRRVDEVFIPELFEKRDTDMLIKCKHNASTWQCIGSDNYEASIGSTPRGIVYSEWALANPSARGYLRPIIAENKGWQIFITTPRGKNHAYSTYQAAVKNPN
;
A
#
# COMPACT_ATOMS: atom_id res chain seq x y z
N MET A 1 29.45 -1.65 7.30
CA MET A 1 28.08 -1.14 7.59
C MET A 1 27.32 -2.25 8.29
N PRO A 2 26.48 -1.97 9.29
CA PRO A 2 25.66 -3.02 9.87
C PRO A 2 24.73 -3.59 8.80
N VAL A 3 24.59 -4.91 8.76
CA VAL A 3 23.62 -5.59 7.90
C VAL A 3 22.25 -5.36 8.51
N ILE A 4 21.37 -4.70 7.78
CA ILE A 4 19.99 -4.45 8.20
C ILE A 4 19.10 -5.49 7.53
N ASP A 5 18.54 -6.40 8.34
CA ASP A 5 17.57 -7.37 7.87
C ASP A 5 16.21 -6.66 7.66
N PHE A 6 15.70 -6.70 6.45
CA PHE A 6 14.40 -6.15 6.12
C PHE A 6 13.61 -7.14 5.22
N PRO A 7 12.33 -7.44 5.49
CA PRO A 7 11.54 -7.03 6.67
C PRO A 7 12.17 -7.45 8.00
N ARG A 8 11.83 -6.74 9.08
CA ARG A 8 12.38 -7.03 10.41
C ARG A 8 12.11 -8.48 10.83
N LYS A 9 13.08 -9.13 11.50
CA LYS A 9 12.96 -10.54 11.97
C LYS A 9 11.80 -10.80 12.92
N ASP A 10 11.34 -9.77 13.65
CA ASP A 10 10.22 -9.85 14.59
C ASP A 10 8.84 -9.64 13.91
N TRP A 11 8.81 -9.31 12.62
CA TRP A 11 7.59 -9.30 11.82
C TRP A 11 7.33 -10.67 11.21
N ALA A 12 6.21 -11.27 11.58
CA ALA A 12 5.80 -12.57 11.09
C ALA A 12 4.45 -12.48 10.39
N LEU A 13 4.39 -13.04 9.19
CA LEU A 13 3.15 -13.22 8.45
C LEU A 13 2.22 -14.21 9.17
N ARG A 14 0.93 -13.88 9.19
CA ARG A 14 -0.08 -14.87 9.54
C ARG A 14 -0.27 -15.85 8.38
N PRO A 15 -0.66 -17.12 8.62
CA PRO A 15 -0.75 -18.13 7.56
C PRO A 15 -1.52 -17.68 6.32
N TYR A 16 -2.66 -17.01 6.50
CA TYR A 16 -3.49 -16.51 5.39
C TYR A 16 -2.93 -15.27 4.66
N GLN A 17 -1.91 -14.59 5.23
CA GLN A 17 -1.23 -13.47 4.58
C GLN A 17 -0.11 -13.94 3.65
N LYS A 18 0.37 -15.17 3.88
CA LYS A 18 1.52 -15.72 3.16
C LYS A 18 1.27 -15.83 1.65
N GLU A 19 0.09 -16.27 1.23
CA GLU A 19 -0.27 -16.38 -0.18
C GLU A 19 -0.14 -15.04 -0.91
N LEU A 20 -0.69 -13.96 -0.33
CA LEU A 20 -0.55 -12.62 -0.88
C LEU A 20 0.91 -12.18 -0.94
N TRP A 21 1.65 -12.39 0.16
CA TRP A 21 3.05 -12.01 0.24
C TRP A 21 3.90 -12.72 -0.81
N ASP A 22 3.77 -14.03 -0.92
CA ASP A 22 4.51 -14.84 -1.88
C ASP A 22 4.18 -14.42 -3.32
N TYR A 23 2.90 -14.15 -3.63
CA TYR A 23 2.48 -13.64 -4.93
C TYR A 23 3.13 -12.29 -5.27
N LEU A 24 3.13 -11.36 -4.34
CA LEU A 24 3.73 -10.04 -4.53
C LEU A 24 5.25 -10.12 -4.68
N CYS A 25 5.93 -10.93 -3.84
CA CYS A 25 7.37 -11.16 -3.93
C CYS A 25 7.80 -11.87 -5.22
N ALA A 26 6.91 -12.67 -5.83
CA ALA A 26 7.13 -13.27 -7.13
C ALA A 26 6.90 -12.30 -8.32
N GLY A 27 6.65 -11.01 -8.04
CA GLY A 27 6.41 -9.98 -9.06
C GLY A 27 4.96 -9.86 -9.50
N GLY A 28 4.02 -10.32 -8.70
CA GLY A 28 2.59 -10.15 -8.90
C GLY A 28 2.20 -8.68 -8.91
N ARG A 29 1.43 -8.26 -9.94
CA ARG A 29 1.14 -6.83 -10.17
C ARG A 29 -0.26 -6.38 -9.75
N HIS A 30 -1.19 -7.30 -9.60
CA HIS A 30 -2.58 -6.98 -9.26
C HIS A 30 -3.08 -7.95 -8.20
N ALA A 31 -3.35 -7.43 -7.00
CA ALA A 31 -3.88 -8.24 -5.91
C ALA A 31 -5.17 -7.63 -5.35
N GLU A 32 -6.16 -8.48 -5.08
CA GLU A 32 -7.41 -8.10 -4.44
C GLU A 32 -7.55 -8.81 -3.10
N CYS A 33 -7.45 -8.05 -2.00
CA CYS A 33 -7.51 -8.58 -0.64
C CYS A 33 -8.87 -8.32 -0.01
N VAL A 34 -9.76 -9.30 -0.09
CA VAL A 34 -11.09 -9.24 0.54
C VAL A 34 -11.04 -10.00 1.87
N TRP A 35 -10.57 -9.36 2.92
CA TRP A 35 -10.39 -9.96 4.24
C TRP A 35 -11.21 -9.22 5.30
N HIS A 36 -11.48 -9.90 6.42
CA HIS A 36 -12.18 -9.29 7.55
C HIS A 36 -11.40 -8.12 8.16
N ARG A 37 -12.06 -7.33 8.98
CA ARG A 37 -11.42 -6.24 9.75
C ARG A 37 -10.32 -6.81 10.64
N ARG A 38 -9.25 -6.03 10.87
CA ARG A 38 -8.09 -6.38 11.70
C ARG A 38 -7.28 -7.58 11.19
N ALA A 39 -7.46 -7.98 9.94
CA ALA A 39 -6.66 -9.04 9.30
C ALA A 39 -5.21 -8.61 8.97
N GLY A 40 -4.83 -7.36 9.23
CA GLY A 40 -3.48 -6.86 8.93
C GLY A 40 -3.24 -6.61 7.44
N LYS A 41 -4.28 -6.32 6.67
CA LYS A 41 -4.20 -6.05 5.22
C LYS A 41 -3.21 -4.92 4.90
N ASP A 42 -3.40 -3.76 5.56
CA ASP A 42 -2.54 -2.60 5.37
C ASP A 42 -1.10 -2.86 5.82
N GLU A 43 -0.90 -3.66 6.86
CA GLU A 43 0.43 -4.01 7.37
C GLU A 43 1.24 -4.77 6.32
N VAL A 44 0.66 -5.80 5.70
CA VAL A 44 1.32 -6.54 4.60
C VAL A 44 1.64 -5.63 3.43
N ALA A 45 0.69 -4.77 3.04
CA ALA A 45 0.88 -3.82 1.94
C ALA A 45 1.97 -2.78 2.24
N LEU A 46 2.07 -2.30 3.49
CA LEU A 46 3.13 -1.38 3.90
C LEU A 46 4.51 -2.03 3.83
N TYR A 47 4.67 -3.27 4.34
CA TYR A 47 5.94 -3.99 4.26
C TYR A 47 6.34 -4.29 2.82
N HIS A 48 5.39 -4.73 1.97
CA HIS A 48 5.67 -4.94 0.55
C HIS A 48 6.11 -3.63 -0.12
N THR A 49 5.41 -2.52 0.14
CA THR A 49 5.79 -1.23 -0.43
C THR A 49 7.18 -0.79 0.03
N ALA A 50 7.52 -1.01 1.29
CA ALA A 50 8.85 -0.67 1.80
C ALA A 50 9.97 -1.51 1.13
N CYS A 51 9.73 -2.80 0.86
CA CYS A 51 10.64 -3.64 0.07
C CYS A 51 10.80 -3.08 -1.35
N GLU A 52 9.71 -2.79 -2.03
CA GLU A 52 9.71 -2.21 -3.38
C GLU A 52 10.46 -0.88 -3.44
N MET A 53 10.30 -0.02 -2.43
CA MET A 53 11.04 1.26 -2.34
C MET A 53 12.55 1.09 -2.23
N LEU A 54 13.00 0.01 -1.60
CA LEU A 54 14.44 -0.30 -1.49
C LEU A 54 15.00 -0.83 -2.80
N GLU A 55 14.22 -1.60 -3.55
CA GLU A 55 14.64 -2.27 -4.78
C GLU A 55 14.50 -1.38 -6.02
N THR A 56 13.41 -0.62 -6.12
CA THR A 56 13.07 0.14 -7.32
C THR A 56 12.83 1.62 -7.01
N PRO A 57 13.69 2.54 -7.51
CA PRO A 57 13.49 3.99 -7.36
C PRO A 57 12.21 4.45 -8.04
N ALA A 58 11.20 4.84 -7.24
CA ALA A 58 9.92 5.28 -7.76
C ALA A 58 9.07 6.00 -6.69
N ASN A 59 7.90 6.49 -7.10
CA ASN A 59 6.87 6.99 -6.19
C ASN A 59 5.85 5.87 -5.91
N TYR A 60 5.44 5.76 -4.65
CA TYR A 60 4.47 4.77 -4.17
C TYR A 60 3.37 5.45 -3.37
N TRP A 61 2.15 5.01 -3.54
CA TRP A 61 1.00 5.62 -2.87
C TRP A 61 0.22 4.62 -2.04
N HIS A 62 -0.25 5.09 -0.88
CA HIS A 62 -1.26 4.42 -0.06
C HIS A 62 -2.51 5.28 -0.04
N MET A 63 -3.51 4.86 -0.78
CA MET A 63 -4.72 5.63 -1.03
C MET A 63 -5.87 5.16 -0.16
N LEU A 64 -6.52 6.09 0.55
CA LEU A 64 -7.75 5.86 1.30
C LEU A 64 -8.94 6.55 0.61
N PRO A 65 -10.18 6.23 1.01
CA PRO A 65 -11.37 6.87 0.42
C PRO A 65 -11.35 8.40 0.51
N LYS A 66 -10.91 8.95 1.64
CA LYS A 66 -10.88 10.40 1.89
C LYS A 66 -9.55 10.84 2.50
N GLY A 67 -9.02 11.98 2.03
CA GLY A 67 -7.76 12.55 2.50
C GLY A 67 -7.72 12.84 4.01
N ASN A 68 -8.84 13.29 4.60
CA ASN A 68 -8.92 13.55 6.04
C ASN A 68 -8.87 12.29 6.93
N GLN A 69 -9.08 11.11 6.36
CA GLN A 69 -9.01 9.82 7.08
C GLN A 69 -7.58 9.25 7.09
N VAL A 70 -6.76 9.63 6.12
CA VAL A 70 -5.43 9.07 5.88
C VAL A 70 -4.54 9.16 7.13
N ARG A 71 -4.50 10.34 7.76
CA ARG A 71 -3.66 10.57 8.93
C ARG A 71 -3.99 9.62 10.07
N LYS A 72 -5.25 9.50 10.44
CA LYS A 72 -5.69 8.65 11.56
C LYS A 72 -5.61 7.15 11.25
N ALA A 73 -5.95 6.77 10.02
CA ALA A 73 -6.11 5.36 9.66
C ALA A 73 -4.78 4.67 9.36
N ILE A 74 -3.79 5.39 8.82
CA ILE A 74 -2.49 4.84 8.41
C ILE A 74 -1.34 5.54 9.14
N TRP A 75 -1.19 6.86 8.99
CA TRP A 75 -0.01 7.59 9.45
C TRP A 75 0.19 7.55 10.97
N GLU A 76 -0.88 7.78 11.73
CA GLU A 76 -0.89 7.79 13.20
C GLU A 76 -1.36 6.46 13.79
N ALA A 77 -1.66 5.46 12.95
CA ALA A 77 -2.18 4.18 13.41
C ALA A 77 -1.18 3.44 14.31
N VAL A 78 -1.56 3.22 15.57
CA VAL A 78 -0.73 2.55 16.55
C VAL A 78 -0.96 1.04 16.52
N ASN A 79 0.14 0.28 16.59
CA ASN A 79 0.10 -1.16 16.82
C ASN A 79 -0.17 -1.41 18.33
N PRO A 80 -1.31 -2.01 18.70
CA PRO A 80 -1.65 -2.19 20.12
C PRO A 80 -0.73 -3.16 20.87
N ARG A 81 0.04 -3.98 20.16
CA ARG A 81 1.00 -4.93 20.76
C ARG A 81 2.30 -4.27 21.16
N THR A 82 2.74 -3.28 20.40
CA THR A 82 4.06 -2.64 20.57
C THR A 82 3.97 -1.21 21.10
N GLY A 83 2.78 -0.58 21.01
CA GLY A 83 2.56 0.82 21.35
C GLY A 83 3.20 1.80 20.35
N LYS A 84 3.78 1.33 19.26
CA LYS A 84 4.43 2.16 18.23
C LYS A 84 3.49 2.44 17.06
N ARG A 85 3.71 3.54 16.33
CA ARG A 85 3.02 3.76 15.07
C ARG A 85 3.46 2.68 14.06
N ARG A 86 2.53 2.15 13.28
CA ARG A 86 2.82 1.11 12.28
C ARG A 86 3.80 1.59 11.22
N VAL A 87 3.68 2.83 10.77
CA VAL A 87 4.62 3.43 9.84
C VAL A 87 6.06 3.51 10.40
N ASP A 88 6.22 3.65 11.74
CA ASP A 88 7.54 3.65 12.38
C ASP A 88 8.14 2.25 12.50
N GLU A 89 7.28 1.23 12.59
CA GLU A 89 7.72 -0.16 12.62
C GLU A 89 8.15 -0.65 11.24
N VAL A 90 7.45 -0.21 10.20
CA VAL A 90 7.75 -0.59 8.81
C VAL A 90 8.90 0.25 8.24
N PHE A 91 8.76 1.56 8.27
CA PHE A 91 9.75 2.48 7.68
C PHE A 91 10.76 2.92 8.74
N ILE A 92 11.70 2.04 9.04
CA ILE A 92 12.71 2.26 10.08
C ILE A 92 13.63 3.43 9.74
N PRO A 93 14.08 4.22 10.74
CA PRO A 93 14.83 5.46 10.52
C PRO A 93 16.21 5.24 9.91
N GLU A 94 16.76 4.04 10.00
CA GLU A 94 18.03 3.69 9.36
C GLU A 94 17.95 3.73 7.83
N LEU A 95 16.80 3.34 7.26
CA LEU A 95 16.57 3.23 5.82
C LEU A 95 15.71 4.36 5.25
N PHE A 96 14.90 4.99 6.09
CA PHE A 96 13.87 5.94 5.64
C PHE A 96 13.89 7.25 6.43
N GLU A 97 13.59 8.34 5.75
CA GLU A 97 13.33 9.67 6.31
C GLU A 97 11.82 9.95 6.27
N LYS A 98 11.25 10.48 7.36
CA LYS A 98 9.82 10.80 7.46
C LYS A 98 9.58 12.29 7.53
N ARG A 99 8.55 12.76 6.82
CA ARG A 99 8.01 14.12 6.88
C ARG A 99 6.57 14.06 7.36
N ASP A 100 6.36 14.31 8.63
CA ASP A 100 5.05 14.16 9.28
C ASP A 100 4.00 15.13 8.74
N THR A 101 4.39 16.33 8.33
CA THR A 101 3.46 17.34 7.76
C THR A 101 2.82 16.83 6.48
N ASP A 102 3.63 16.28 5.58
CA ASP A 102 3.21 15.86 4.24
C ASP A 102 2.76 14.40 4.19
N MET A 103 2.87 13.67 5.32
CA MET A 103 2.70 12.22 5.39
C MET A 103 3.51 11.49 4.31
N LEU A 104 4.74 11.92 4.14
CA LEU A 104 5.68 11.45 3.13
C LEU A 104 6.85 10.72 3.78
N ILE A 105 7.21 9.58 3.19
CA ILE A 105 8.41 8.82 3.53
C ILE A 105 9.33 8.78 2.33
N LYS A 106 10.62 9.04 2.55
CA LYS A 106 11.65 8.98 1.53
C LYS A 106 12.68 7.91 1.87
N CYS A 107 13.01 7.06 0.91
CA CYS A 107 14.13 6.13 1.04
C CYS A 107 15.45 6.89 0.98
N LYS A 108 16.33 6.65 1.96
CA LYS A 108 17.66 7.30 2.04
C LYS A 108 18.63 6.79 0.99
N HIS A 109 18.40 5.57 0.50
CA HIS A 109 19.33 4.89 -0.41
C HIS A 109 19.14 5.34 -1.88
N ASN A 110 17.89 5.50 -2.34
CA ASN A 110 17.61 5.73 -3.76
C ASN A 110 16.56 6.81 -4.04
N ALA A 111 16.21 7.59 -3.02
CA ALA A 111 15.24 8.68 -3.08
C ALA A 111 13.79 8.28 -3.46
N SER A 112 13.44 6.98 -3.47
CA SER A 112 12.04 6.54 -3.60
C SER A 112 11.16 7.21 -2.55
N THR A 113 9.93 7.50 -2.92
CA THR A 113 8.96 8.12 -2.00
C THR A 113 7.73 7.25 -1.82
N TRP A 114 7.20 7.26 -0.61
CA TRP A 114 5.87 6.75 -0.32
C TRP A 114 5.03 7.85 0.32
N GLN A 115 3.78 7.98 -0.10
CA GLN A 115 2.88 9.00 0.41
C GLN A 115 1.47 8.45 0.63
N CYS A 116 0.83 8.92 1.70
CA CYS A 116 -0.58 8.68 1.96
C CYS A 116 -1.44 9.74 1.28
N ILE A 117 -2.43 9.33 0.49
CA ILE A 117 -3.33 10.25 -0.24
C ILE A 117 -4.80 9.81 -0.14
N GLY A 118 -5.73 10.74 -0.41
CA GLY A 118 -7.16 10.43 -0.53
C GLY A 118 -7.57 10.18 -1.98
N SER A 119 -8.45 9.21 -2.21
CA SER A 119 -9.03 8.96 -3.53
C SER A 119 -10.06 10.01 -3.95
N ASP A 120 -10.51 10.84 -3.02
CA ASP A 120 -11.38 11.99 -3.27
C ASP A 120 -10.63 13.18 -3.90
N ASN A 121 -9.30 13.18 -3.84
CA ASN A 121 -8.45 14.24 -4.38
C ASN A 121 -7.28 13.68 -5.23
N TYR A 122 -7.51 12.59 -5.94
CA TYR A 122 -6.46 11.97 -6.78
C TYR A 122 -5.95 12.92 -7.89
N GLU A 123 -6.78 13.87 -8.33
CA GLU A 123 -6.42 14.85 -9.34
C GLU A 123 -5.33 15.83 -8.87
N ALA A 124 -5.26 16.13 -7.57
CA ALA A 124 -4.20 16.97 -7.02
C ALA A 124 -2.80 16.32 -7.12
N SER A 125 -2.76 15.04 -7.41
CA SER A 125 -1.51 14.27 -7.62
C SER A 125 -1.15 14.14 -9.11
N ILE A 126 -1.80 14.90 -9.99
CA ILE A 126 -1.48 14.99 -11.43
C ILE A 126 -0.03 15.46 -11.58
N GLY A 127 0.73 14.75 -12.40
CA GLY A 127 2.17 15.01 -12.61
C GLY A 127 3.09 14.08 -11.78
N SER A 128 2.55 13.39 -10.77
CA SER A 128 3.26 12.28 -10.13
C SER A 128 2.97 10.97 -10.88
N THR A 129 4.00 10.18 -11.12
CA THR A 129 3.91 8.90 -11.84
C THR A 129 4.17 7.75 -10.87
N PRO A 130 3.16 7.28 -10.10
CA PRO A 130 3.37 6.18 -9.17
C PRO A 130 3.67 4.87 -9.90
N ARG A 131 4.56 4.07 -9.30
CA ARG A 131 4.82 2.69 -9.71
C ARG A 131 3.98 1.69 -8.92
N GLY A 132 3.68 1.98 -7.67
CA GLY A 132 2.86 1.12 -6.84
C GLY A 132 1.77 1.88 -6.11
N ILE A 133 0.57 1.32 -6.09
CA ILE A 133 -0.58 1.91 -5.40
C ILE A 133 -1.29 0.85 -4.56
N VAL A 134 -1.48 1.17 -3.28
CA VAL A 134 -2.40 0.44 -2.39
C VAL A 134 -3.70 1.22 -2.31
N TYR A 135 -4.82 0.62 -2.71
CA TYR A 135 -6.17 1.16 -2.52
C TYR A 135 -6.77 0.55 -1.26
N SER A 136 -6.59 1.19 -0.11
CA SER A 136 -7.15 0.74 1.16
C SER A 136 -8.61 1.15 1.29
N GLU A 137 -9.43 0.25 1.88
CA GLU A 137 -10.90 0.36 1.95
C GLU A 137 -11.53 0.60 0.57
N TRP A 138 -11.09 -0.17 -0.44
CA TRP A 138 -11.46 -0.02 -1.85
C TRP A 138 -12.97 0.07 -2.07
N ALA A 139 -13.78 -0.69 -1.34
CA ALA A 139 -15.24 -0.62 -1.44
C ALA A 139 -15.85 0.76 -1.12
N LEU A 140 -15.10 1.67 -0.51
CA LEU A 140 -15.50 3.03 -0.16
C LEU A 140 -14.74 4.10 -0.95
N ALA A 141 -13.68 3.71 -1.66
CA ALA A 141 -12.86 4.63 -2.44
C ALA A 141 -13.59 5.13 -3.70
N ASN A 142 -13.12 6.25 -4.25
CA ASN A 142 -13.61 6.73 -5.54
C ASN A 142 -13.09 5.82 -6.67
N PRO A 143 -13.96 5.08 -7.40
CA PRO A 143 -13.51 4.18 -8.45
C PRO A 143 -12.88 4.90 -9.65
N SER A 144 -13.17 6.19 -9.87
CA SER A 144 -12.57 6.99 -10.93
C SER A 144 -11.07 7.13 -10.76
N ALA A 145 -10.57 7.15 -9.52
CA ALA A 145 -9.14 7.18 -9.24
C ALA A 145 -8.38 6.01 -9.90
N ARG A 146 -8.95 4.79 -9.82
CA ARG A 146 -8.38 3.62 -10.50
C ARG A 146 -8.37 3.78 -12.01
N GLY A 147 -9.48 4.25 -12.58
CA GLY A 147 -9.61 4.47 -14.03
C GLY A 147 -8.53 5.43 -14.54
N TYR A 148 -8.33 6.52 -13.83
CA TYR A 148 -7.34 7.53 -14.15
C TYR A 148 -5.89 7.02 -14.00
N LEU A 149 -5.58 6.31 -12.93
CA LEU A 149 -4.21 5.89 -12.60
C LEU A 149 -3.76 4.60 -13.30
N ARG A 150 -4.71 3.80 -13.81
CA ARG A 150 -4.40 2.52 -14.47
C ARG A 150 -3.43 2.64 -15.65
N PRO A 151 -3.58 3.61 -16.59
CA PRO A 151 -2.63 3.78 -17.69
C PRO A 151 -1.20 4.08 -17.19
N ILE A 152 -1.08 4.95 -16.18
CA ILE A 152 0.19 5.36 -15.58
C ILE A 152 0.90 4.15 -14.94
N ILE A 153 0.16 3.34 -14.19
CA ILE A 153 0.70 2.12 -13.58
C ILE A 153 1.13 1.11 -14.64
N ALA A 154 0.37 0.96 -15.73
CA ALA A 154 0.73 0.06 -16.83
C ALA A 154 2.01 0.51 -17.53
N GLU A 155 2.17 1.80 -17.82
CA GLU A 155 3.36 2.39 -18.43
C GLU A 155 4.60 2.17 -17.54
N ASN A 156 4.47 2.39 -16.25
CA ASN A 156 5.56 2.21 -15.27
C ASN A 156 5.85 0.73 -14.95
N LYS A 157 5.14 -0.22 -15.57
CA LYS A 157 5.19 -1.65 -15.25
C LYS A 157 4.97 -1.89 -13.74
N GLY A 158 4.08 -1.09 -13.17
CA GLY A 158 3.82 -1.04 -11.75
C GLY A 158 2.82 -2.06 -11.25
N TRP A 159 2.45 -1.95 -9.98
CA TRP A 159 1.53 -2.84 -9.30
C TRP A 159 0.41 -2.09 -8.56
N GLN A 160 -0.69 -2.80 -8.33
CA GLN A 160 -1.86 -2.31 -7.59
C GLN A 160 -2.34 -3.36 -6.60
N ILE A 161 -2.55 -2.96 -5.36
CA ILE A 161 -3.13 -3.80 -4.30
C ILE A 161 -4.44 -3.16 -3.86
N PHE A 162 -5.53 -3.91 -3.98
CA PHE A 162 -6.85 -3.49 -3.53
C PHE A 162 -7.18 -4.18 -2.22
N ILE A 163 -7.42 -3.41 -1.18
CA ILE A 163 -7.71 -3.89 0.15
C ILE A 163 -9.14 -3.49 0.53
N THR A 164 -9.98 -4.47 0.86
CA THR A 164 -11.33 -4.18 1.29
C THR A 164 -11.85 -5.17 2.33
N THR A 165 -12.82 -4.72 3.10
CA THR A 165 -13.73 -5.59 3.86
C THR A 165 -15.00 -5.76 3.04
N PRO A 166 -15.64 -6.95 3.00
CA PRO A 166 -16.87 -7.16 2.24
C PRO A 166 -17.96 -6.13 2.58
N ARG A 167 -18.52 -5.48 1.54
CA ARG A 167 -19.54 -4.43 1.67
C ARG A 167 -20.62 -4.52 0.57
N GLY A 168 -21.13 -5.72 0.33
CA GLY A 168 -22.13 -5.95 -0.69
C GLY A 168 -21.61 -5.85 -2.12
N LYS A 169 -22.52 -5.75 -3.09
CA LYS A 169 -22.23 -5.73 -4.54
C LYS A 169 -21.97 -4.30 -5.01
N ASN A 170 -20.71 -3.87 -4.99
CA ASN A 170 -20.24 -2.56 -5.44
C ASN A 170 -19.06 -2.72 -6.41
N HIS A 171 -18.35 -1.64 -6.71
CA HIS A 171 -17.17 -1.68 -7.59
C HIS A 171 -16.05 -2.60 -7.09
N ALA A 172 -15.85 -2.73 -5.76
CA ALA A 172 -14.89 -3.69 -5.21
C ALA A 172 -15.30 -5.14 -5.48
N TYR A 173 -16.61 -5.45 -5.37
CA TYR A 173 -17.13 -6.75 -5.77
C TYR A 173 -16.88 -7.03 -7.27
N SER A 174 -17.08 -6.03 -8.13
CA SER A 174 -16.81 -6.16 -9.57
C SER A 174 -15.32 -6.38 -9.85
N THR A 175 -14.43 -5.68 -9.13
CA THR A 175 -12.97 -5.87 -9.23
C THR A 175 -12.60 -7.30 -8.82
N TYR A 176 -13.11 -7.78 -7.69
CA TYR A 176 -12.91 -9.16 -7.23
C TYR A 176 -13.36 -10.20 -8.24
N GLN A 177 -14.58 -10.04 -8.80
CA GLN A 177 -15.11 -10.96 -9.83
C GLN A 177 -14.23 -10.97 -11.10
N ALA A 178 -13.67 -9.83 -11.47
CA ALA A 178 -12.73 -9.74 -12.59
C ALA A 178 -11.42 -10.46 -12.29
N ALA A 179 -10.88 -10.34 -11.07
CA ALA A 179 -9.66 -11.03 -10.65
C ALA A 179 -9.86 -12.56 -10.62
N VAL A 180 -11.01 -13.04 -10.12
CA VAL A 180 -11.33 -14.48 -10.11
C VAL A 180 -11.42 -15.07 -11.53
N LYS A 181 -11.95 -14.29 -12.49
CA LYS A 181 -12.08 -14.73 -13.89
C LYS A 181 -10.75 -14.69 -14.67
N ASN A 182 -9.84 -13.84 -14.25
CA ASN A 182 -8.54 -13.65 -14.90
C ASN A 182 -7.43 -13.69 -13.81
N PRO A 183 -7.07 -14.87 -13.33
CA PRO A 183 -6.15 -15.03 -12.21
C PRO A 183 -4.67 -14.74 -12.56
N ASN A 184 -4.36 -14.38 -13.82
CA ASN A 184 -3.01 -14.06 -14.31
C ASN A 184 -2.81 -12.57 -14.57
#